data_352160587eb40a5f158a3e09f71edb4f
#
_entry.id   352160587eb40a5f158a3e09f71edb4f
#
_cell.length_a   1.000
_cell.length_b   1.000
_cell.length_c   1.000
_cell.angle_alpha   90.00
_cell.angle_beta   90.00
_cell.angle_gamma   90.00
#
_symmetry.space_group_name_H-M   'P 1'
#
loop_
_entity.id
_entity.type
_entity.pdbx_description
1 polymer ?
#
loop_
_entity_poly.entity_id
_entity_poly.type
_entity_poly.pdbx_seq_one_letter_code
_entity_poly.pdbx_strand_id
1 'polypeptide(L)'
;MERRVLAEKIVATLRSKGYEAYFAGGCVRDSLRGVEPHDFDIATNAHPQEVQKLFQKTIPVGVQFGVILVVEEGISFEVATFRHEAGYVDGRRPTEVVFTNLKQDAIRRDFTVNGLYYDPQTKKTIDYVGGEADIKAKVIRTIGNPDDRFLEDHLRLMRAIRFSVQLGYEIEETTWKAIEKHHALIQKVSQERIREEFTKTLTSKDPARGVRLLDSSGLLKFILPEMEVMKGVEQPMEHHPEGDVFVHTMMLVEGLKEAPIELALGCLLHDVAKPATFVRAPDRIRFHGHDTIGAEMSEKICKRLTYSNEQTTLVCELVREHLRFKDAFQMRTSTLKRFLSLPRFDLHLELHRLDCMASHQK
;
A
#
# COMPACT_ATOMS: atom_id res chain seq x y z
N MET A 1 10.56 -22.78 -0.52
CA MET A 1 10.90 -23.97 -1.40
C MET A 1 9.67 -24.80 -1.73
N GLU A 2 8.85 -25.16 -0.76
CA GLU A 2 7.62 -25.97 -0.93
C GLU A 2 6.59 -25.34 -1.90
N ARG A 3 6.25 -24.05 -1.72
CA ARG A 3 5.30 -23.33 -2.60
C ARG A 3 5.74 -23.34 -4.07
N ARG A 4 7.02 -23.13 -4.35
CA ARG A 4 7.55 -23.14 -5.71
C ARG A 4 7.36 -24.49 -6.38
N VAL A 5 7.65 -25.58 -5.68
CA VAL A 5 7.49 -26.94 -6.19
C VAL A 5 6.02 -27.24 -6.54
N LEU A 6 5.08 -26.80 -5.69
CA LEU A 6 3.66 -26.96 -5.95
C LEU A 6 3.20 -26.09 -7.14
N ALA A 7 3.69 -24.88 -7.26
CA ALA A 7 3.42 -24.02 -8.42
C ALA A 7 3.96 -24.64 -9.73
N GLU A 8 5.19 -25.20 -9.72
CA GLU A 8 5.76 -25.92 -10.83
C GLU A 8 4.94 -27.17 -11.21
N LYS A 9 4.38 -27.89 -10.23
CA LYS A 9 3.45 -29.02 -10.47
C LYS A 9 2.18 -28.57 -11.16
N ILE A 10 1.60 -27.43 -10.77
CA ILE A 10 0.41 -26.85 -11.43
C ILE A 10 0.74 -26.51 -12.90
N VAL A 11 1.87 -25.84 -13.16
CA VAL A 11 2.33 -25.53 -14.52
C VAL A 11 2.53 -26.82 -15.34
N ALA A 12 3.18 -27.83 -14.78
CA ALA A 12 3.40 -29.11 -15.44
C ALA A 12 2.07 -29.83 -15.77
N THR A 13 1.09 -29.78 -14.87
CA THR A 13 -0.24 -30.36 -15.09
C THR A 13 -0.95 -29.69 -16.26
N LEU A 14 -1.00 -28.36 -16.31
CA LEU A 14 -1.59 -27.60 -17.41
C LEU A 14 -0.90 -27.94 -18.74
N ARG A 15 0.44 -27.96 -18.77
CA ARG A 15 1.20 -28.27 -19.99
C ARG A 15 1.03 -29.72 -20.47
N SER A 16 0.86 -30.68 -19.56
CA SER A 16 0.61 -32.09 -19.93
C SER A 16 -0.71 -32.27 -20.69
N LYS A 17 -1.59 -31.27 -20.61
CA LYS A 17 -2.89 -31.23 -21.31
C LYS A 17 -2.87 -30.33 -22.54
N GLY A 18 -1.68 -29.86 -22.95
CA GLY A 18 -1.50 -29.03 -24.13
C GLY A 18 -1.70 -27.55 -23.95
N TYR A 19 -1.86 -27.07 -22.71
CA TYR A 19 -1.99 -25.66 -22.43
C TYR A 19 -0.62 -24.99 -22.22
N GLU A 20 -0.53 -23.71 -22.56
CA GLU A 20 0.56 -22.87 -22.13
C GLU A 20 0.38 -22.49 -20.66
N ALA A 21 1.44 -22.48 -19.88
CA ALA A 21 1.39 -22.04 -18.50
C ALA A 21 2.78 -21.50 -18.05
N TYR A 22 2.78 -20.39 -17.33
CA TYR A 22 3.98 -19.67 -16.89
C TYR A 22 3.76 -19.07 -15.50
N PHE A 23 4.83 -18.86 -14.75
CA PHE A 23 4.76 -17.94 -13.62
C PHE A 23 4.65 -16.50 -14.14
N ALA A 24 3.96 -15.62 -13.41
CA ALA A 24 3.64 -14.29 -13.89
C ALA A 24 3.78 -13.21 -12.82
N GLY A 25 4.13 -12.01 -13.23
CA GLY A 25 4.04 -10.82 -12.40
C GLY A 25 5.05 -10.75 -11.24
N GLY A 26 4.52 -10.55 -10.03
CA GLY A 26 5.33 -10.28 -8.83
C GLY A 26 6.38 -11.33 -8.52
N CYS A 27 6.06 -12.60 -8.63
CA CYS A 27 7.01 -13.68 -8.34
C CYS A 27 8.19 -13.72 -9.34
N VAL A 28 7.95 -13.38 -10.61
CA VAL A 28 9.02 -13.31 -11.63
C VAL A 28 9.93 -12.12 -11.33
N ARG A 29 9.35 -10.95 -11.08
CA ARG A 29 10.09 -9.74 -10.68
C ARG A 29 10.98 -10.02 -9.46
N ASP A 30 10.41 -10.60 -8.39
CA ASP A 30 11.13 -10.80 -7.14
C ASP A 30 12.24 -11.84 -7.30
N SER A 31 12.02 -12.93 -8.07
CA SER A 31 13.07 -13.89 -8.45
C SER A 31 14.22 -13.22 -9.20
N LEU A 32 13.93 -12.34 -10.16
CA LEU A 32 14.97 -11.60 -10.90
C LEU A 32 15.76 -10.63 -10.02
N ARG A 33 15.17 -10.15 -8.92
CA ARG A 33 15.85 -9.34 -7.91
C ARG A 33 16.65 -10.16 -6.90
N GLY A 34 16.62 -11.50 -7.01
CA GLY A 34 17.26 -12.39 -6.04
C GLY A 34 16.50 -12.51 -4.71
N VAL A 35 15.21 -12.14 -4.68
CA VAL A 35 14.33 -12.26 -3.51
C VAL A 35 13.43 -13.49 -3.71
N GLU A 36 13.36 -14.35 -2.70
CA GLU A 36 12.44 -15.51 -2.73
C GLU A 36 11.00 -15.02 -2.73
N PRO A 37 10.18 -15.37 -3.76
CA PRO A 37 8.79 -14.97 -3.81
C PRO A 37 7.96 -15.66 -2.72
N HIS A 38 7.04 -14.92 -2.12
CA HIS A 38 6.08 -15.46 -1.16
C HIS A 38 4.92 -16.17 -1.85
N ASP A 39 4.45 -15.65 -2.98
CA ASP A 39 3.33 -16.18 -3.75
C ASP A 39 3.73 -16.38 -5.20
N PHE A 40 3.11 -17.36 -5.86
CA PHE A 40 3.36 -17.68 -7.26
C PHE A 40 2.05 -17.59 -8.02
N ASP A 41 1.90 -16.57 -8.85
CA ASP A 41 0.79 -16.42 -9.78
C ASP A 41 1.12 -17.17 -11.07
N ILE A 42 0.12 -17.88 -11.60
CA ILE A 42 0.25 -18.67 -12.81
C ILE A 42 -0.66 -18.08 -13.89
N ALA A 43 -0.10 -17.85 -15.06
CA ALA A 43 -0.83 -17.40 -16.22
C ALA A 43 -0.87 -18.52 -17.28
N THR A 44 -2.04 -18.73 -17.92
CA THR A 44 -2.26 -19.85 -18.85
C THR A 44 -3.23 -19.44 -19.98
N ASN A 45 -3.22 -20.20 -21.10
CA ASN A 45 -4.26 -20.10 -22.10
C ASN A 45 -5.47 -21.02 -21.83
N ALA A 46 -5.42 -21.87 -20.79
CA ALA A 46 -6.56 -22.66 -20.36
C ALA A 46 -7.69 -21.74 -19.83
N HIS A 47 -8.92 -21.97 -20.29
CA HIS A 47 -10.07 -21.24 -19.78
C HIS A 47 -10.42 -21.68 -18.34
N PRO A 48 -11.14 -20.86 -17.56
CA PRO A 48 -11.48 -21.17 -16.16
C PRO A 48 -12.11 -22.55 -15.96
N GLN A 49 -13.03 -22.93 -16.86
CA GLN A 49 -13.72 -24.22 -16.81
C GLN A 49 -12.78 -25.43 -17.06
N GLU A 50 -11.73 -25.20 -17.84
CA GLU A 50 -10.72 -26.24 -18.13
C GLU A 50 -9.79 -26.38 -16.91
N VAL A 51 -9.37 -25.25 -16.30
CA VAL A 51 -8.62 -25.27 -15.05
C VAL A 51 -9.39 -26.01 -13.95
N GLN A 52 -10.71 -25.73 -13.80
CA GLN A 52 -11.53 -26.40 -12.81
C GLN A 52 -11.66 -27.93 -13.04
N LYS A 53 -11.62 -28.38 -14.28
CA LYS A 53 -11.66 -29.83 -14.60
C LYS A 53 -10.35 -30.55 -14.33
N LEU A 54 -9.22 -29.84 -14.37
CA LEU A 54 -7.88 -30.42 -14.24
C LEU A 54 -7.45 -30.63 -12.79
N PHE A 55 -7.97 -29.82 -11.86
CA PHE A 55 -7.56 -29.85 -10.47
C PHE A 55 -8.69 -30.26 -9.54
N GLN A 56 -8.37 -31.07 -8.54
CA GLN A 56 -9.36 -31.64 -7.60
C GLN A 56 -10.05 -30.56 -6.76
N LYS A 57 -9.33 -29.53 -6.36
CA LYS A 57 -9.85 -28.46 -5.50
C LYS A 57 -9.57 -27.08 -6.10
N THR A 58 -10.64 -26.41 -6.49
CA THR A 58 -10.59 -25.07 -7.05
C THR A 58 -11.62 -24.15 -6.38
N ILE A 59 -11.32 -22.86 -6.30
CA ILE A 59 -12.23 -21.83 -5.77
C ILE A 59 -12.42 -20.76 -6.86
N PRO A 60 -13.66 -20.53 -7.31
CA PRO A 60 -13.98 -19.58 -8.37
C PRO A 60 -14.06 -18.17 -7.79
N VAL A 61 -12.93 -17.44 -7.70
CA VAL A 61 -12.88 -16.07 -7.14
C VAL A 61 -13.12 -14.97 -8.17
N GLY A 62 -12.94 -15.25 -9.46
CA GLY A 62 -13.07 -14.24 -10.52
C GLY A 62 -13.26 -14.87 -11.90
N VAL A 63 -14.15 -15.85 -12.03
CA VAL A 63 -14.37 -16.62 -13.28
C VAL A 63 -14.64 -15.71 -14.47
N GLN A 64 -15.46 -14.69 -14.28
CA GLN A 64 -15.77 -13.69 -15.32
C GLN A 64 -14.54 -12.89 -15.77
N PHE A 65 -13.49 -12.84 -14.96
CA PHE A 65 -12.21 -12.22 -15.27
C PHE A 65 -11.12 -13.24 -15.57
N GLY A 66 -11.47 -14.52 -15.71
CA GLY A 66 -10.52 -15.56 -16.05
C GLY A 66 -9.65 -16.06 -14.88
N VAL A 67 -10.04 -15.86 -13.61
CA VAL A 67 -9.22 -16.18 -12.44
C VAL A 67 -9.84 -17.31 -11.62
N ILE A 68 -9.03 -18.34 -11.33
CA ILE A 68 -9.38 -19.49 -10.48
C ILE A 68 -8.26 -19.66 -9.44
N LEU A 69 -8.62 -19.87 -8.17
CA LEU A 69 -7.67 -20.38 -7.19
C LEU A 69 -7.61 -21.92 -7.29
N VAL A 70 -6.44 -22.44 -7.54
CA VAL A 70 -6.12 -23.86 -7.43
C VAL A 70 -5.54 -24.13 -6.05
N VAL A 71 -6.07 -25.14 -5.34
CA VAL A 71 -5.59 -25.51 -4.01
C VAL A 71 -4.83 -26.82 -4.09
N GLU A 72 -3.50 -26.75 -3.88
CA GLU A 72 -2.61 -27.91 -3.79
C GLU A 72 -2.04 -28.00 -2.38
N GLU A 73 -2.19 -29.16 -1.75
CA GLU A 73 -1.70 -29.42 -0.38
C GLU A 73 -2.10 -28.35 0.65
N GLY A 74 -3.31 -27.79 0.50
CA GLY A 74 -3.83 -26.74 1.39
C GLY A 74 -3.35 -25.32 1.08
N ILE A 75 -2.47 -25.16 0.08
CA ILE A 75 -1.98 -23.85 -0.37
C ILE A 75 -2.75 -23.44 -1.63
N SER A 76 -3.20 -22.17 -1.66
CA SER A 76 -3.92 -21.59 -2.80
C SER A 76 -2.97 -20.89 -3.75
N PHE A 77 -3.16 -21.12 -5.06
CA PHE A 77 -2.43 -20.49 -6.15
C PHE A 77 -3.39 -19.81 -7.10
N GLU A 78 -3.13 -18.57 -7.47
CA GLU A 78 -3.92 -17.87 -8.47
C GLU A 78 -3.51 -18.37 -9.87
N VAL A 79 -4.49 -18.89 -10.62
CA VAL A 79 -4.33 -19.31 -12.01
C VAL A 79 -5.22 -18.43 -12.87
N ALA A 80 -4.61 -17.57 -13.68
CA ALA A 80 -5.28 -16.59 -14.52
C ALA A 80 -5.18 -16.96 -16.00
N THR A 81 -6.31 -16.93 -16.72
CA THR A 81 -6.34 -17.09 -18.18
C THR A 81 -5.80 -15.82 -18.83
N PHE A 82 -4.94 -15.96 -19.86
CA PHE A 82 -4.46 -14.83 -20.66
C PHE A 82 -5.64 -14.06 -21.22
N ARG A 83 -5.65 -12.76 -20.99
CA ARG A 83 -6.76 -11.92 -21.41
C ARG A 83 -6.30 -10.55 -21.91
N HIS A 84 -7.11 -9.99 -22.77
CA HIS A 84 -7.11 -8.57 -23.13
C HIS A 84 -8.35 -7.93 -22.50
N GLU A 85 -8.21 -6.70 -22.08
CA GLU A 85 -9.26 -5.93 -21.44
C GLU A 85 -9.49 -4.65 -22.25
N ALA A 86 -10.76 -4.33 -22.54
CA ALA A 86 -11.13 -3.15 -23.30
C ALA A 86 -12.39 -2.48 -22.73
N GLY A 87 -12.61 -1.20 -23.14
CA GLY A 87 -13.85 -0.49 -22.84
C GLY A 87 -13.99 -0.10 -21.36
N TYR A 88 -13.00 0.52 -20.78
CA TYR A 88 -13.08 1.03 -19.41
C TYR A 88 -13.96 2.29 -19.35
N VAL A 89 -15.12 2.19 -18.70
CA VAL A 89 -16.08 3.29 -18.58
C VAL A 89 -15.98 3.99 -17.22
N ASP A 90 -15.70 3.25 -16.16
CA ASP A 90 -15.70 3.73 -14.77
C ASP A 90 -14.29 3.92 -14.16
N GLY A 91 -13.23 3.78 -14.97
CA GLY A 91 -11.85 3.84 -14.50
C GLY A 91 -11.47 2.67 -13.59
N ARG A 92 -12.12 1.49 -13.76
CA ARG A 92 -11.83 0.27 -12.99
C ARG A 92 -12.12 -1.00 -13.77
N ARG A 93 -13.34 -1.14 -14.29
CA ARG A 93 -13.83 -2.41 -14.85
C ARG A 93 -13.83 -2.33 -16.35
N PRO A 94 -13.16 -3.29 -17.02
CA PRO A 94 -13.33 -3.41 -18.44
C PRO A 94 -14.77 -3.85 -18.75
N THR A 95 -15.37 -3.30 -19.78
CA THR A 95 -16.68 -3.77 -20.28
C THR A 95 -16.55 -5.05 -21.07
N GLU A 96 -15.35 -5.31 -21.57
CA GLU A 96 -15.04 -6.48 -22.37
C GLU A 96 -13.75 -7.17 -21.88
N VAL A 97 -13.84 -8.48 -21.66
CA VAL A 97 -12.71 -9.35 -21.36
C VAL A 97 -12.64 -10.42 -22.45
N VAL A 98 -11.58 -10.39 -23.24
CA VAL A 98 -11.35 -11.36 -24.33
C VAL A 98 -10.15 -12.22 -23.98
N PHE A 99 -10.31 -13.52 -23.96
CA PHE A 99 -9.18 -14.43 -23.77
C PHE A 99 -8.28 -14.43 -25.01
N THR A 100 -6.97 -14.36 -24.79
CA THR A 100 -6.01 -14.05 -25.83
C THR A 100 -4.69 -14.78 -25.64
N ASN A 101 -3.60 -14.25 -26.18
CA ASN A 101 -2.26 -14.81 -26.07
C ASN A 101 -1.42 -14.09 -24.97
N LEU A 102 -0.29 -14.71 -24.62
CA LEU A 102 0.62 -14.23 -23.59
C LEU A 102 1.09 -12.79 -23.80
N LYS A 103 1.39 -12.39 -25.05
CA LYS A 103 1.85 -11.03 -25.35
C LYS A 103 0.81 -9.96 -25.04
N GLN A 104 -0.45 -10.21 -25.39
CA GLN A 104 -1.55 -9.28 -25.10
C GLN A 104 -1.84 -9.22 -23.60
N ASP A 105 -1.73 -10.35 -22.89
CA ASP A 105 -1.84 -10.36 -21.43
C ASP A 105 -0.72 -9.55 -20.76
N ALA A 106 0.50 -9.57 -21.29
CA ALA A 106 1.62 -8.72 -20.81
C ALA A 106 1.31 -7.22 -20.99
N ILE A 107 0.84 -6.84 -22.17
CA ILE A 107 0.59 -5.42 -22.54
C ILE A 107 -0.50 -4.76 -21.68
N ARG A 108 -1.52 -5.52 -21.24
CA ARG A 108 -2.60 -4.96 -20.39
C ARG A 108 -2.21 -4.70 -18.94
N ARG A 109 -1.09 -5.26 -18.46
CA ARG A 109 -0.64 -5.10 -17.07
C ARG A 109 -0.27 -3.65 -16.75
N ASP A 110 -0.08 -3.36 -15.47
CA ASP A 110 0.14 -1.99 -14.98
C ASP A 110 1.54 -1.45 -15.29
N PHE A 111 2.57 -2.11 -14.78
CA PHE A 111 3.97 -1.67 -14.86
C PHE A 111 4.85 -2.72 -15.49
N THR A 112 5.89 -2.28 -16.20
CA THR A 112 6.84 -3.14 -16.92
C THR A 112 7.43 -4.22 -16.01
N VAL A 113 7.80 -3.86 -14.80
CA VAL A 113 8.36 -4.79 -13.79
C VAL A 113 7.40 -5.89 -13.36
N ASN A 114 6.10 -5.73 -13.60
CA ASN A 114 5.04 -6.72 -13.32
C ASN A 114 4.53 -7.42 -14.59
N GLY A 115 5.01 -7.03 -15.77
CA GLY A 115 4.61 -7.58 -17.06
C GLY A 115 5.44 -8.78 -17.51
N LEU A 116 6.13 -9.44 -16.61
CA LEU A 116 7.07 -10.52 -16.88
C LEU A 116 6.47 -11.89 -16.64
N TYR A 117 6.95 -12.87 -17.40
CA TYR A 117 6.64 -14.29 -17.23
C TYR A 117 7.90 -15.12 -17.12
N TYR A 118 7.79 -16.26 -16.48
CA TYR A 118 8.89 -17.19 -16.33
C TYR A 118 8.41 -18.62 -16.67
N ASP A 119 9.16 -19.26 -17.55
CA ASP A 119 8.96 -20.64 -17.90
C ASP A 119 9.79 -21.55 -16.98
N PRO A 120 9.20 -22.27 -16.03
CA PRO A 120 9.96 -23.11 -15.11
C PRO A 120 10.60 -24.35 -15.77
N GLN A 121 10.12 -24.79 -16.93
CA GLN A 121 10.72 -25.94 -17.64
C GLN A 121 11.97 -25.54 -18.40
N THR A 122 11.91 -24.44 -19.18
CA THR A 122 13.06 -23.96 -19.96
C THR A 122 13.96 -23.04 -19.14
N LYS A 123 13.53 -22.63 -17.95
CA LYS A 123 14.19 -21.68 -17.04
C LYS A 123 14.47 -20.32 -17.72
N LYS A 124 13.57 -19.87 -18.58
CA LYS A 124 13.68 -18.61 -19.31
C LYS A 124 12.63 -17.61 -18.86
N THR A 125 13.06 -16.35 -18.72
CA THR A 125 12.16 -15.21 -18.60
C THR A 125 11.62 -14.84 -19.97
N ILE A 126 10.35 -14.43 -20.02
CA ILE A 126 9.68 -13.92 -21.21
C ILE A 126 9.29 -12.48 -20.92
N ASP A 127 9.86 -11.56 -21.67
CA ASP A 127 9.67 -10.12 -21.51
C ASP A 127 9.20 -9.50 -22.83
N TYR A 128 7.96 -9.01 -22.87
CA TYR A 128 7.41 -8.29 -24.03
C TYR A 128 7.33 -6.78 -23.80
N VAL A 129 7.70 -6.30 -22.60
CA VAL A 129 7.40 -4.92 -22.18
C VAL A 129 8.63 -4.16 -21.66
N GLY A 130 9.81 -4.79 -21.64
CA GLY A 130 11.05 -4.18 -21.17
C GLY A 130 11.22 -4.21 -19.64
N GLY A 131 10.52 -5.10 -18.94
CA GLY A 131 10.53 -5.18 -17.50
C GLY A 131 11.87 -5.61 -16.90
N GLU A 132 12.64 -6.48 -17.57
CA GLU A 132 13.98 -6.86 -17.10
C GLU A 132 14.94 -5.66 -17.08
N ALA A 133 14.86 -4.80 -18.10
CA ALA A 133 15.67 -3.58 -18.17
C ALA A 133 15.29 -2.60 -17.05
N ASP A 134 13.98 -2.42 -16.79
CA ASP A 134 13.49 -1.52 -15.74
C ASP A 134 13.78 -2.06 -14.33
N ILE A 135 13.76 -3.38 -14.11
CA ILE A 135 14.23 -4.00 -12.85
C ILE A 135 15.71 -3.68 -12.63
N LYS A 136 16.55 -3.84 -13.64
CA LYS A 136 18.00 -3.54 -13.58
C LYS A 136 18.25 -2.06 -13.34
N ALA A 137 17.48 -1.19 -13.99
CA ALA A 137 17.55 0.26 -13.83
C ALA A 137 16.90 0.76 -12.55
N LYS A 138 16.15 -0.09 -11.83
CA LYS A 138 15.34 0.27 -10.64
C LYS A 138 14.30 1.35 -10.92
N VAL A 139 13.49 1.15 -11.96
CA VAL A 139 12.51 2.12 -12.45
C VAL A 139 11.11 1.51 -12.43
N ILE A 140 10.12 2.28 -11.99
CA ILE A 140 8.68 2.01 -12.13
C ILE A 140 8.18 2.77 -13.35
N ARG A 141 7.82 2.04 -14.38
CA ARG A 141 7.30 2.55 -15.65
C ARG A 141 5.99 1.87 -15.99
N THR A 142 5.00 2.63 -16.46
CA THR A 142 3.76 2.04 -17.01
C THR A 142 4.04 1.30 -18.32
N ILE A 143 3.27 0.25 -18.58
CA ILE A 143 3.28 -0.43 -19.87
C ILE A 143 2.46 0.41 -20.86
N GLY A 144 3.09 0.91 -21.90
CA GLY A 144 2.45 1.79 -22.89
C GLY A 144 2.32 3.24 -22.42
N ASN A 145 1.32 3.96 -22.92
CA ASN A 145 1.12 5.37 -22.60
C ASN A 145 0.59 5.52 -21.15
N PRO A 146 1.28 6.28 -20.27
CA PRO A 146 0.85 6.46 -18.88
C PRO A 146 -0.54 7.09 -18.73
N ASP A 147 -0.90 8.07 -19.59
CA ASP A 147 -2.22 8.70 -19.54
C ASP A 147 -3.33 7.66 -19.74
N ASP A 148 -3.21 6.80 -20.75
CA ASP A 148 -4.19 5.75 -21.02
C ASP A 148 -4.29 4.75 -19.86
N ARG A 149 -3.12 4.35 -19.32
CA ARG A 149 -3.07 3.40 -18.19
C ARG A 149 -3.77 3.92 -16.94
N PHE A 150 -3.63 5.19 -16.61
CA PHE A 150 -4.29 5.79 -15.45
C PHE A 150 -5.79 6.07 -15.70
N LEU A 151 -6.20 6.28 -16.95
CA LEU A 151 -7.62 6.39 -17.31
C LEU A 151 -8.34 5.04 -17.28
N GLU A 152 -7.66 3.92 -17.55
CA GLU A 152 -8.22 2.57 -17.46
C GLU A 152 -8.50 2.15 -16.02
N ASP A 153 -7.52 2.29 -15.13
CA ASP A 153 -7.69 2.02 -13.69
C ASP A 153 -6.99 3.10 -12.86
N HIS A 154 -7.79 3.95 -12.27
CA HIS A 154 -7.32 5.09 -11.50
C HIS A 154 -6.52 4.69 -10.25
N LEU A 155 -6.69 3.47 -9.73
CA LEU A 155 -5.89 2.96 -8.61
C LEU A 155 -4.40 2.80 -8.98
N ARG A 156 -4.09 2.66 -10.26
CA ARG A 156 -2.69 2.58 -10.72
C ARG A 156 -1.87 3.80 -10.32
N LEU A 157 -2.49 4.96 -10.10
CA LEU A 157 -1.84 6.16 -9.53
C LEU A 157 -1.18 5.85 -8.17
N MET A 158 -1.91 5.24 -7.25
CA MET A 158 -1.36 4.84 -5.94
C MET A 158 -0.45 3.61 -6.04
N ARG A 159 -0.76 2.68 -6.94
CA ARG A 159 0.07 1.49 -7.16
C ARG A 159 1.48 1.84 -7.61
N ALA A 160 1.65 2.87 -8.46
CA ALA A 160 2.97 3.38 -8.88
C ALA A 160 3.80 3.80 -7.66
N ILE A 161 3.22 4.60 -6.78
CA ILE A 161 3.86 5.05 -5.54
C ILE A 161 4.19 3.86 -4.63
N ARG A 162 3.22 2.99 -4.38
CA ARG A 162 3.44 1.81 -3.55
C ARG A 162 4.58 0.94 -4.07
N PHE A 163 4.60 0.61 -5.37
CA PHE A 163 5.69 -0.18 -5.93
C PHE A 163 7.03 0.54 -5.87
N SER A 164 7.07 1.86 -6.12
CA SER A 164 8.27 2.66 -5.94
C SER A 164 8.85 2.51 -4.53
N VAL A 165 8.00 2.60 -3.51
CA VAL A 165 8.42 2.48 -2.10
C VAL A 165 8.82 1.04 -1.75
N GLN A 166 7.98 0.06 -2.06
CA GLN A 166 8.24 -1.35 -1.72
C GLN A 166 9.48 -1.93 -2.39
N LEU A 167 9.77 -1.52 -3.61
CA LEU A 167 10.91 -2.00 -4.37
C LEU A 167 12.16 -1.13 -4.19
N GLY A 168 12.02 0.09 -3.66
CA GLY A 168 13.09 1.08 -3.60
C GLY A 168 13.47 1.60 -5.00
N TYR A 169 12.50 1.73 -5.90
CA TYR A 169 12.69 2.14 -7.30
C TYR A 169 12.19 3.56 -7.51
N GLU A 170 12.80 4.28 -8.46
CA GLU A 170 12.31 5.59 -8.87
C GLU A 170 11.14 5.46 -9.86
N ILE A 171 10.22 6.42 -9.84
CA ILE A 171 9.14 6.47 -10.85
C ILE A 171 9.69 7.20 -12.08
N GLU A 172 9.50 6.59 -13.24
CA GLU A 172 9.93 7.17 -14.53
C GLU A 172 9.23 8.50 -14.78
N GLU A 173 9.94 9.47 -15.37
CA GLU A 173 9.52 10.87 -15.49
C GLU A 173 8.17 11.06 -16.19
N THR A 174 7.92 10.35 -17.30
CA THR A 174 6.62 10.48 -18.02
C THR A 174 5.49 9.84 -17.22
N THR A 175 5.76 8.75 -16.53
CA THR A 175 4.84 8.11 -15.59
C THR A 175 4.50 9.05 -14.43
N TRP A 176 5.51 9.74 -13.86
CA TRP A 176 5.32 10.71 -12.79
C TRP A 176 4.46 11.91 -13.22
N LYS A 177 4.79 12.52 -14.35
CA LYS A 177 4.00 13.64 -14.91
C LYS A 177 2.53 13.26 -15.16
N ALA A 178 2.28 12.02 -15.58
CA ALA A 178 0.92 11.54 -15.75
C ALA A 178 0.21 11.33 -14.41
N ILE A 179 0.92 10.91 -13.33
CA ILE A 179 0.34 10.86 -11.97
C ILE A 179 -0.07 12.28 -11.55
N GLU A 180 0.82 13.26 -11.67
CA GLU A 180 0.52 14.66 -11.34
C GLU A 180 -0.65 15.22 -12.14
N LYS A 181 -0.78 14.86 -13.42
CA LYS A 181 -1.88 15.28 -14.28
C LYS A 181 -3.22 14.66 -13.88
N HIS A 182 -3.23 13.40 -13.47
CA HIS A 182 -4.44 12.61 -13.25
C HIS A 182 -4.78 12.37 -11.78
N HIS A 183 -4.02 12.93 -10.82
CA HIS A 183 -4.17 12.66 -9.38
C HIS A 183 -5.61 12.82 -8.86
N ALA A 184 -6.40 13.78 -9.41
CA ALA A 184 -7.78 14.00 -8.99
C ALA A 184 -8.72 12.82 -9.28
N LEU A 185 -8.37 11.93 -10.22
CA LEU A 185 -9.15 10.76 -10.57
C LEU A 185 -9.21 9.72 -9.44
N ILE A 186 -8.31 9.80 -8.45
CA ILE A 186 -8.32 8.92 -7.29
C ILE A 186 -9.63 9.00 -6.51
N GLN A 187 -10.34 10.12 -6.56
CA GLN A 187 -11.65 10.30 -5.94
C GLN A 187 -12.74 9.37 -6.49
N LYS A 188 -12.55 8.81 -7.69
CA LYS A 188 -13.46 7.84 -8.29
C LYS A 188 -13.18 6.39 -7.84
N VAL A 189 -12.08 6.17 -7.12
CA VAL A 189 -11.73 4.84 -6.58
C VAL A 189 -12.42 4.62 -5.25
N SER A 190 -12.91 3.40 -5.02
CA SER A 190 -13.54 3.05 -3.74
C SER A 190 -12.57 3.14 -2.57
N GLN A 191 -13.07 3.52 -1.40
CA GLN A 191 -12.25 3.73 -0.20
C GLN A 191 -11.53 2.46 0.25
N GLU A 192 -12.15 1.28 0.05
CA GLU A 192 -11.52 -0.01 0.36
C GLU A 192 -10.24 -0.24 -0.45
N ARG A 193 -10.29 0.06 -1.76
CA ARG A 193 -9.11 -0.08 -2.63
C ARG A 193 -8.02 0.94 -2.29
N ILE A 194 -8.41 2.19 -1.99
CA ILE A 194 -7.49 3.23 -1.51
C ILE A 194 -6.83 2.78 -0.21
N ARG A 195 -7.62 2.31 0.77
CA ARG A 195 -7.12 1.80 2.04
C ARG A 195 -6.07 0.69 1.84
N GLU A 196 -6.34 -0.28 0.97
CA GLU A 196 -5.43 -1.39 0.72
C GLU A 196 -4.06 -0.92 0.20
N GLU A 197 -4.03 -0.03 -0.78
CA GLU A 197 -2.79 0.52 -1.32
C GLU A 197 -2.08 1.43 -0.30
N PHE A 198 -2.86 2.26 0.42
CA PHE A 198 -2.34 3.14 1.47
C PHE A 198 -1.73 2.34 2.62
N THR A 199 -2.43 1.29 3.10
CA THR A 199 -1.92 0.37 4.12
C THR A 199 -0.60 -0.27 3.69
N LYS A 200 -0.53 -0.83 2.47
CA LYS A 200 0.70 -1.44 1.94
C LYS A 200 1.85 -0.44 1.80
N THR A 201 1.55 0.83 1.60
CA THR A 201 2.55 1.91 1.55
C THR A 201 3.05 2.24 2.96
N LEU A 202 2.14 2.41 3.92
CA LEU A 202 2.48 2.77 5.30
C LEU A 202 3.16 1.65 6.09
N THR A 203 2.88 0.39 5.76
CA THR A 203 3.51 -0.78 6.41
C THR A 203 4.77 -1.27 5.69
N SER A 204 5.29 -0.49 4.75
CA SER A 204 6.52 -0.78 4.01
C SER A 204 7.79 -0.44 4.83
N LYS A 205 8.95 -0.70 4.23
CA LYS A 205 10.26 -0.36 4.83
C LYS A 205 10.53 1.14 4.89
N ASP A 206 9.88 1.93 4.05
CA ASP A 206 10.07 3.38 3.96
C ASP A 206 8.72 4.10 3.77
N PRO A 207 7.86 4.10 4.80
CA PRO A 207 6.55 4.75 4.73
C PRO A 207 6.64 6.26 4.52
N ALA A 208 7.70 6.90 5.04
CA ALA A 208 7.89 8.33 4.89
C ALA A 208 8.09 8.75 3.43
N ARG A 209 8.88 8.00 2.67
CA ARG A 209 8.99 8.20 1.22
C ARG A 209 7.63 8.05 0.54
N GLY A 210 6.83 7.08 0.98
CA GLY A 210 5.48 6.86 0.47
C GLY A 210 4.57 8.08 0.68
N VAL A 211 4.52 8.60 1.90
CA VAL A 211 3.73 9.81 2.22
C VAL A 211 4.23 11.03 1.44
N ARG A 212 5.55 11.24 1.32
CA ARG A 212 6.12 12.33 0.52
C ARG A 212 5.78 12.23 -0.96
N LEU A 213 5.79 11.02 -1.55
CA LEU A 213 5.39 10.83 -2.94
C LEU A 213 3.90 11.04 -3.14
N LEU A 214 3.05 10.62 -2.20
CA LEU A 214 1.61 10.93 -2.22
C LEU A 214 1.36 12.43 -2.11
N ASP A 215 2.14 13.13 -1.30
CA ASP A 215 2.04 14.57 -1.15
C ASP A 215 2.49 15.31 -2.42
N SER A 216 3.71 15.07 -2.88
CA SER A 216 4.29 15.75 -4.05
C SER A 216 3.51 15.49 -5.34
N SER A 217 2.88 14.32 -5.49
CA SER A 217 2.00 14.01 -6.62
C SER A 217 0.61 14.65 -6.54
N GLY A 218 0.25 15.24 -5.39
CA GLY A 218 -1.08 15.79 -5.13
C GLY A 218 -2.16 14.76 -4.81
N LEU A 219 -1.80 13.48 -4.61
CA LEU A 219 -2.75 12.43 -4.22
C LEU A 219 -3.15 12.54 -2.74
N LEU A 220 -2.22 12.97 -1.87
CA LEU A 220 -2.44 13.01 -0.42
C LEU A 220 -3.64 13.86 -0.03
N LYS A 221 -3.84 15.01 -0.68
CA LYS A 221 -4.97 15.91 -0.41
C LYS A 221 -6.36 15.30 -0.65
N PHE A 222 -6.45 14.24 -1.43
CA PHE A 222 -7.72 13.51 -1.66
C PHE A 222 -7.87 12.30 -0.74
N ILE A 223 -6.75 11.71 -0.32
CA ILE A 223 -6.75 10.53 0.55
C ILE A 223 -6.85 10.96 2.02
N LEU A 224 -6.03 11.92 2.42
CA LEU A 224 -5.91 12.41 3.78
C LEU A 224 -5.77 13.95 3.81
N PRO A 225 -6.85 14.69 3.44
CA PRO A 225 -6.83 16.16 3.36
C PRO A 225 -6.48 16.82 4.69
N GLU A 226 -6.66 16.12 5.80
CA GLU A 226 -6.30 16.60 7.13
C GLU A 226 -4.80 16.86 7.27
N MET A 227 -3.95 16.16 6.53
CA MET A 227 -2.52 16.41 6.53
C MET A 227 -2.13 17.70 5.80
N GLU A 228 -2.92 18.15 4.82
CA GLU A 228 -2.66 19.41 4.13
C GLU A 228 -2.76 20.62 5.07
N VAL A 229 -3.73 20.62 5.99
CA VAL A 229 -3.93 21.72 6.93
C VAL A 229 -2.92 21.73 8.08
N MET A 230 -2.12 20.66 8.23
CA MET A 230 -1.03 20.63 9.21
C MET A 230 0.22 21.38 8.71
N LYS A 231 0.35 21.60 7.40
CA LYS A 231 1.46 22.35 6.80
C LYS A 231 1.42 23.80 7.19
N GLY A 232 2.56 24.38 7.57
CA GLY A 232 2.68 25.77 7.99
C GLY A 232 2.12 26.06 9.38
N VAL A 233 1.65 25.06 10.13
CA VAL A 233 1.21 25.25 11.51
C VAL A 233 2.42 25.27 12.44
N GLU A 234 2.74 26.45 12.95
CA GLU A 234 3.88 26.69 13.84
C GLU A 234 3.73 25.97 15.18
N GLN A 235 4.84 25.48 15.71
CA GLN A 235 4.95 24.88 17.04
C GLN A 235 5.94 25.65 17.93
N PRO A 236 5.85 25.51 19.28
CA PRO A 236 6.82 26.10 20.18
C PRO A 236 8.23 25.56 19.92
N MET A 237 9.17 26.40 19.49
CA MET A 237 10.55 26.04 19.16
C MET A 237 11.33 25.41 20.34
N GLU A 238 10.90 25.68 21.57
CA GLU A 238 11.50 25.08 22.78
C GLU A 238 11.35 23.57 22.85
N HIS A 239 10.26 23.04 22.29
CA HIS A 239 9.90 21.61 22.30
C HIS A 239 9.92 20.98 20.92
N HIS A 240 9.79 21.79 19.88
CA HIS A 240 9.68 21.39 18.49
C HIS A 240 10.60 22.26 17.63
N PRO A 241 11.92 22.00 17.63
CA PRO A 241 12.89 22.78 16.86
C PRO A 241 12.66 22.70 15.34
N GLU A 242 11.97 21.68 14.86
CA GLU A 242 11.49 21.52 13.48
C GLU A 242 10.42 22.54 13.09
N GLY A 243 9.72 23.12 14.07
CA GLY A 243 8.85 24.29 13.95
C GLY A 243 7.52 24.12 13.23
N ASP A 244 7.24 23.01 12.58
CA ASP A 244 6.04 22.75 11.75
C ASP A 244 5.41 21.42 12.11
N VAL A 245 4.07 21.37 12.27
CA VAL A 245 3.32 20.15 12.67
C VAL A 245 3.45 19.04 11.63
N PHE A 246 3.38 19.37 10.33
CA PHE A 246 3.53 18.36 9.27
C PHE A 246 4.94 17.79 9.25
N VAL A 247 5.96 18.67 9.37
CA VAL A 247 7.37 18.24 9.40
C VAL A 247 7.61 17.32 10.59
N HIS A 248 7.13 17.69 11.79
CA HIS A 248 7.20 16.84 12.98
C HIS A 248 6.56 15.47 12.75
N THR A 249 5.34 15.45 12.23
CA THR A 249 4.64 14.20 11.90
C THR A 249 5.45 13.33 10.93
N MET A 250 6.06 13.92 9.90
CA MET A 250 6.90 13.19 8.96
C MET A 250 8.15 12.60 9.61
N MET A 251 8.73 13.25 10.62
CA MET A 251 9.87 12.71 11.39
C MET A 251 9.47 11.46 12.18
N LEU A 252 8.26 11.40 12.76
CA LEU A 252 7.76 10.16 13.39
C LEU A 252 7.64 9.04 12.36
N VAL A 253 7.07 9.35 11.18
CA VAL A 253 6.89 8.37 10.11
C VAL A 253 8.22 7.84 9.56
N GLU A 254 9.28 8.64 9.55
CA GLU A 254 10.65 8.21 9.19
C GLU A 254 11.22 7.15 10.14
N GLY A 255 10.79 7.19 11.40
CA GLY A 255 11.18 6.18 12.40
C GLY A 255 10.51 4.83 12.22
N LEU A 256 9.45 4.73 11.42
CA LEU A 256 8.69 3.49 11.18
C LEU A 256 9.41 2.59 10.17
N LYS A 257 9.41 1.28 10.44
CA LYS A 257 9.91 0.25 9.51
C LYS A 257 9.02 -0.99 9.62
N GLU A 258 8.27 -1.29 8.57
CA GLU A 258 7.36 -2.44 8.52
C GLU A 258 6.45 -2.54 9.77
N ALA A 259 6.04 -1.37 10.25
CA ALA A 259 5.23 -1.26 11.47
C ALA A 259 3.77 -1.69 11.23
N PRO A 260 3.05 -2.13 12.27
CA PRO A 260 1.61 -2.33 12.18
C PRO A 260 0.89 -1.07 11.72
N ILE A 261 -0.19 -1.24 10.95
CA ILE A 261 -0.93 -0.10 10.37
C ILE A 261 -1.48 0.84 11.45
N GLU A 262 -1.87 0.31 12.59
CA GLU A 262 -2.40 1.09 13.71
C GLU A 262 -1.36 2.06 14.27
N LEU A 263 -0.10 1.62 14.39
CA LEU A 263 1.00 2.49 14.80
C LEU A 263 1.30 3.54 13.71
N ALA A 264 1.34 3.14 12.45
CA ALA A 264 1.60 4.06 11.36
C ALA A 264 0.53 5.15 11.25
N LEU A 265 -0.75 4.79 11.39
CA LEU A 265 -1.86 5.75 11.47
C LEU A 265 -1.79 6.59 12.76
N GLY A 266 -1.44 5.98 13.89
CA GLY A 266 -1.21 6.70 15.15
C GLY A 266 -0.15 7.80 14.98
N CYS A 267 1.00 7.49 14.35
CA CYS A 267 2.04 8.47 14.06
C CYS A 267 1.57 9.58 13.10
N LEU A 268 0.80 9.24 12.05
CA LEU A 268 0.28 10.23 11.12
C LEU A 268 -0.77 11.16 11.74
N LEU A 269 -1.55 10.67 12.70
CA LEU A 269 -2.75 11.34 13.18
C LEU A 269 -2.63 11.88 14.61
N HIS A 270 -1.53 11.61 15.36
CA HIS A 270 -1.40 12.03 16.77
C HIS A 270 -1.62 13.54 16.95
N ASP A 271 -1.16 14.34 16.02
CA ASP A 271 -1.23 15.79 16.02
C ASP A 271 -2.24 16.38 15.02
N VAL A 272 -3.11 15.55 14.44
CA VAL A 272 -4.04 15.96 13.36
C VAL A 272 -4.99 17.11 13.77
N ALA A 273 -5.26 17.28 15.05
CA ALA A 273 -6.11 18.36 15.57
C ALA A 273 -5.34 19.62 15.98
N LYS A 274 -4.01 19.66 15.90
CA LYS A 274 -3.23 20.88 16.21
C LYS A 274 -3.67 22.09 15.38
N PRO A 275 -3.94 22.00 14.07
CA PRO A 275 -4.46 23.13 13.30
C PRO A 275 -5.76 23.70 13.86
N ALA A 276 -6.70 22.82 14.26
CA ALA A 276 -8.03 23.21 14.78
C ALA A 276 -7.98 23.75 16.23
N THR A 277 -6.93 23.43 16.98
CA THR A 277 -6.75 23.82 18.39
C THR A 277 -5.65 24.86 18.59
N PHE A 278 -5.13 25.43 17.50
CA PHE A 278 -4.07 26.42 17.52
C PHE A 278 -4.52 27.70 18.22
N VAL A 279 -3.79 28.10 19.26
CA VAL A 279 -3.97 29.37 19.95
C VAL A 279 -2.63 30.04 20.15
N ARG A 280 -2.46 31.24 19.57
CA ARG A 280 -1.29 32.10 19.84
C ARG A 280 -1.59 32.95 21.07
N ALA A 281 -1.20 32.48 22.25
CA ALA A 281 -1.27 33.27 23.48
C ALA A 281 -0.09 34.23 23.57
N PRO A 282 -0.15 35.30 24.45
CA PRO A 282 0.93 36.27 24.57
C PRO A 282 2.30 35.69 24.98
N ASP A 283 2.28 34.57 25.70
CA ASP A 283 3.47 33.90 26.23
C ASP A 283 3.98 32.76 25.31
N ARG A 284 3.07 32.03 24.65
CA ARG A 284 3.43 30.87 23.79
C ARG A 284 2.28 30.38 22.92
N ILE A 285 2.59 29.52 21.97
CA ILE A 285 1.61 28.74 21.19
C ILE A 285 1.08 27.60 22.06
N ARG A 286 -0.23 27.32 21.96
CA ARG A 286 -0.93 26.25 22.69
C ARG A 286 -1.87 25.49 21.78
N PHE A 287 -2.09 24.20 22.12
CA PHE A 287 -2.96 23.27 21.39
C PHE A 287 -3.83 22.48 22.39
N HIS A 288 -4.68 23.19 23.15
CA HIS A 288 -5.48 22.55 24.19
C HIS A 288 -6.47 21.54 23.64
N GLY A 289 -6.41 20.29 24.15
CA GLY A 289 -7.34 19.22 23.81
C GLY A 289 -7.13 18.63 22.42
N HIS A 290 -5.98 18.86 21.78
CA HIS A 290 -5.70 18.28 20.46
C HIS A 290 -5.63 16.74 20.49
N ASP A 291 -5.32 16.13 21.60
CA ASP A 291 -5.37 14.70 21.87
C ASP A 291 -6.79 14.13 21.77
N THR A 292 -7.74 14.76 22.47
CA THR A 292 -9.14 14.35 22.48
C THR A 292 -9.84 14.64 21.15
N ILE A 293 -9.71 15.85 20.61
CA ILE A 293 -10.25 16.25 19.30
C ILE A 293 -9.59 15.43 18.19
N GLY A 294 -8.28 15.19 18.30
CA GLY A 294 -7.52 14.35 17.36
C GLY A 294 -8.05 12.92 17.31
N ALA A 295 -8.40 12.33 18.45
CA ALA A 295 -9.02 11.00 18.49
C ALA A 295 -10.38 10.97 17.78
N GLU A 296 -11.22 12.00 17.95
CA GLU A 296 -12.50 12.13 17.24
C GLU A 296 -12.32 12.31 15.72
N MET A 297 -11.32 13.10 15.32
CA MET A 297 -10.95 13.27 13.91
C MET A 297 -10.43 11.96 13.33
N SER A 298 -9.57 11.24 14.05
CA SER A 298 -9.02 9.95 13.67
C SER A 298 -10.11 8.89 13.46
N GLU A 299 -11.14 8.88 14.30
CA GLU A 299 -12.30 8.00 14.11
C GLU A 299 -13.01 8.25 12.78
N LYS A 300 -13.26 9.52 12.45
CA LYS A 300 -13.89 9.91 11.18
C LYS A 300 -13.01 9.53 9.98
N ILE A 301 -11.70 9.74 10.07
CA ILE A 301 -10.72 9.39 9.04
C ILE A 301 -10.68 7.88 8.82
N CYS A 302 -10.55 7.09 9.89
CA CYS A 302 -10.50 5.63 9.80
C CYS A 302 -11.80 5.05 9.22
N LYS A 303 -12.96 5.56 9.63
CA LYS A 303 -14.26 5.17 9.08
C LYS A 303 -14.39 5.53 7.60
N ARG A 304 -13.98 6.74 7.19
CA ARG A 304 -13.96 7.18 5.79
C ARG A 304 -13.10 6.25 4.94
N LEU A 305 -11.93 5.85 5.44
CA LEU A 305 -11.02 4.93 4.79
C LEU A 305 -11.39 3.45 5.01
N THR A 306 -12.54 3.17 5.60
CA THR A 306 -13.08 1.81 5.80
C THR A 306 -12.18 0.85 6.58
N TYR A 307 -11.38 1.34 7.53
CA TYR A 307 -10.66 0.50 8.49
C TYR A 307 -11.64 -0.23 9.42
N SER A 308 -11.24 -1.38 9.95
CA SER A 308 -12.08 -2.14 10.88
C SER A 308 -12.34 -1.37 12.18
N ASN A 309 -13.41 -1.74 12.91
CA ASN A 309 -13.69 -1.13 14.20
C ASN A 309 -12.56 -1.35 15.21
N GLU A 310 -11.92 -2.51 15.19
CA GLU A 310 -10.78 -2.82 16.06
C GLU A 310 -9.60 -1.90 15.77
N GLN A 311 -9.22 -1.76 14.50
CA GLN A 311 -8.15 -0.86 14.07
C GLN A 311 -8.48 0.59 14.41
N THR A 312 -9.72 1.02 14.13
CA THR A 312 -10.19 2.39 14.43
C THR A 312 -10.09 2.69 15.92
N THR A 313 -10.57 1.78 16.78
CA THR A 313 -10.51 1.95 18.23
C THR A 313 -9.09 2.11 18.72
N LEU A 314 -8.17 1.25 18.27
CA LEU A 314 -6.77 1.31 18.69
C LEU A 314 -6.06 2.59 18.20
N VAL A 315 -6.31 3.02 16.96
CA VAL A 315 -5.78 4.30 16.45
C VAL A 315 -6.28 5.48 17.30
N CYS A 316 -7.57 5.52 17.61
CA CYS A 316 -8.15 6.58 18.47
C CYS A 316 -7.56 6.57 19.87
N GLU A 317 -7.29 5.39 20.45
CA GLU A 317 -6.64 5.28 21.76
C GLU A 317 -5.19 5.76 21.69
N LEU A 318 -4.43 5.38 20.66
CA LEU A 318 -3.06 5.86 20.45
C LEU A 318 -3.01 7.40 20.39
N VAL A 319 -3.90 8.02 19.62
CA VAL A 319 -3.98 9.48 19.49
C VAL A 319 -4.41 10.14 20.80
N ARG A 320 -5.43 9.60 21.50
CA ARG A 320 -5.94 10.17 22.75
C ARG A 320 -4.91 10.12 23.88
N GLU A 321 -4.14 9.05 23.95
CA GLU A 321 -3.27 8.76 25.07
C GLU A 321 -1.81 9.21 24.87
N HIS A 322 -1.45 9.75 23.67
CA HIS A 322 -0.04 10.00 23.33
C HIS A 322 0.66 10.98 24.28
N LEU A 323 -0.06 11.95 24.86
CA LEU A 323 0.50 12.93 25.80
C LEU A 323 0.67 12.39 27.22
N ARG A 324 0.02 11.26 27.58
CA ARG A 324 -0.03 10.80 28.98
C ARG A 324 1.28 10.34 29.56
N PHE A 325 2.23 9.96 28.72
CA PHE A 325 3.56 9.52 29.18
C PHE A 325 4.31 10.59 29.97
N LYS A 326 4.13 11.87 29.63
CA LYS A 326 4.77 13.01 30.35
C LYS A 326 4.40 13.05 31.83
N ASP A 327 3.19 12.58 32.17
CA ASP A 327 2.66 12.62 33.53
C ASP A 327 2.80 11.28 34.26
N ALA A 328 3.38 10.24 33.61
CA ALA A 328 3.40 8.87 34.10
C ALA A 328 3.99 8.74 35.51
N PHE A 329 5.08 9.43 35.81
CA PHE A 329 5.74 9.43 37.12
C PHE A 329 4.96 10.17 38.23
N GLN A 330 3.99 11.00 37.85
CA GLN A 330 3.13 11.77 38.78
C GLN A 330 1.77 11.12 38.97
N MET A 331 1.46 10.07 38.21
CA MET A 331 0.19 9.34 38.31
C MET A 331 0.05 8.61 39.62
N ARG A 332 -1.17 8.61 40.19
CA ARG A 332 -1.52 7.69 41.26
C ARG A 332 -1.38 6.24 40.78
N THR A 333 -0.98 5.32 41.67
CA THR A 333 -0.72 3.91 41.34
C THR A 333 -1.90 3.25 40.59
N SER A 334 -3.14 3.53 40.96
CA SER A 334 -4.32 2.99 40.28
C SER A 334 -4.47 3.51 38.85
N THR A 335 -4.17 4.80 38.62
CA THR A 335 -4.19 5.43 37.30
C THR A 335 -3.07 4.89 36.42
N LEU A 336 -1.86 4.76 36.97
CA LEU A 336 -0.71 4.20 36.28
C LEU A 336 -0.98 2.74 35.86
N LYS A 337 -1.50 1.91 36.79
CA LYS A 337 -1.87 0.52 36.45
C LYS A 337 -2.86 0.45 35.28
N ARG A 338 -3.89 1.29 35.29
CA ARG A 338 -4.87 1.36 34.19
C ARG A 338 -4.22 1.80 32.87
N PHE A 339 -3.33 2.79 32.91
CA PHE A 339 -2.60 3.27 31.74
C PHE A 339 -1.70 2.15 31.16
N LEU A 340 -0.94 1.46 32.00
CA LEU A 340 -0.07 0.35 31.58
C LEU A 340 -0.86 -0.90 31.12
N SER A 341 -2.15 -0.99 31.42
CA SER A 341 -3.04 -2.07 31.00
C SER A 341 -3.83 -1.75 29.71
N LEU A 342 -3.53 -0.64 29.04
CA LEU A 342 -4.15 -0.33 27.74
C LEU A 342 -3.85 -1.44 26.72
N PRO A 343 -4.81 -1.76 25.84
CA PRO A 343 -4.59 -2.70 24.73
C PRO A 343 -3.38 -2.28 23.90
N ARG A 344 -2.57 -3.25 23.53
CA ARG A 344 -1.37 -3.01 22.73
C ARG A 344 -0.50 -1.87 23.26
N PHE A 345 -0.22 -1.90 24.57
CA PHE A 345 0.61 -0.87 25.22
C PHE A 345 1.99 -0.73 24.59
N ASP A 346 2.48 -1.80 23.96
CA ASP A 346 3.69 -1.79 23.12
C ASP A 346 3.66 -0.70 22.04
N LEU A 347 2.50 -0.50 21.38
CA LEU A 347 2.34 0.52 20.35
C LEU A 347 2.23 1.94 20.93
N HIS A 348 1.61 2.11 22.11
CA HIS A 348 1.59 3.40 22.81
C HIS A 348 3.01 3.83 23.20
N LEU A 349 3.80 2.90 23.71
CA LEU A 349 5.18 3.17 24.09
C LEU A 349 6.05 3.51 22.88
N GLU A 350 5.84 2.81 21.76
CA GLU A 350 6.59 3.06 20.52
C GLU A 350 6.21 4.40 19.89
N LEU A 351 4.92 4.76 19.86
CA LEU A 351 4.49 6.08 19.40
C LEU A 351 5.15 7.19 20.23
N HIS A 352 5.14 7.05 21.58
CA HIS A 352 5.78 8.02 22.46
C HIS A 352 7.30 8.10 22.22
N ARG A 353 7.97 6.96 22.02
CA ARG A 353 9.40 6.92 21.70
C ARG A 353 9.71 7.72 20.43
N LEU A 354 8.92 7.49 19.37
CA LEU A 354 9.08 8.19 18.09
C LEU A 354 8.82 9.69 18.21
N ASP A 355 7.80 10.09 18.96
CA ASP A 355 7.46 11.49 19.23
C ASP A 355 8.61 12.21 19.99
N CYS A 356 9.13 11.57 21.05
CA CYS A 356 10.29 12.09 21.76
C CYS A 356 11.53 12.23 20.87
N MET A 357 11.79 11.27 19.99
CA MET A 357 12.92 11.33 19.07
C MET A 357 12.78 12.46 18.05
N ALA A 358 11.58 12.71 17.56
CA ALA A 358 11.30 13.80 16.64
C ALA A 358 11.42 15.19 17.33
N SER A 359 11.00 15.29 18.59
CA SER A 359 11.01 16.54 19.36
C SER A 359 12.39 16.93 19.93
N HIS A 360 13.31 15.98 20.09
CA HIS A 360 14.59 16.16 20.80
C HIS A 360 15.81 15.87 19.93
N GLN A 361 15.76 16.11 18.62
CA GLN A 361 16.96 16.00 17.79
C GLN A 361 18.02 17.02 18.21
N LYS A 362 18.90 16.58 19.13
CA LYS A 362 20.22 17.16 19.40
C LYS A 362 21.27 16.10 19.19
#